data_e25006515d07ff192a73faa20af16fdd
#
_entry.id   e25006515d07ff192a73faa20af16fdd
#
_cell.length_a   1.000
_cell.length_b   1.000
_cell.length_c   1.000
_cell.angle_alpha   90.00
_cell.angle_beta   90.00
_cell.angle_gamma   90.00
#
_symmetry.space_group_name_H-M   'P 1'
#
loop_
_entity.id
_entity.type
_entity.pdbx_description
1 polymer ?
#
loop_
_entity_poly.entity_id
_entity_poly.type
_entity_poly.pdbx_seq_one_letter_code
_entity_poly.pdbx_strand_id
1 'polypeptide(L)'
;MSEAGQTTLHLILSAAMQEFLEKGYKSASLRNIVKTAGVTTGAFYGYYDSKEDLFEALVGEHYNFLLERFCKAQKEFAEIPPEEQPDNLSSTSGECMYEMLLYAYEHLNEFKLILCCSEGTRFSKLIDEMVEIETKGTHDYLAVLEKL
;
A
#
# COMPACT_ATOMS: atom_id res chain seq x y z
N MET A 1 25.36 6.41 -0.21
CA MET A 1 25.02 6.92 -1.57
C MET A 1 25.55 8.35 -1.68
N SER A 2 26.14 8.73 -2.81
CA SER A 2 26.62 10.13 -3.00
C SER A 2 25.44 11.09 -3.14
N GLU A 3 25.68 12.39 -2.86
CA GLU A 3 24.66 13.43 -3.03
C GLU A 3 24.08 13.47 -4.46
N ALA A 4 24.94 13.28 -5.48
CA ALA A 4 24.52 13.15 -6.87
C ALA A 4 23.62 11.91 -7.13
N GLY A 5 23.87 10.79 -6.44
CA GLY A 5 23.04 9.60 -6.52
C GLY A 5 21.66 9.79 -5.88
N GLN A 6 21.59 10.51 -4.76
CA GLN A 6 20.30 10.86 -4.12
C GLN A 6 19.47 11.77 -5.03
N THR A 7 20.08 12.73 -5.70
CA THR A 7 19.41 13.60 -6.67
C THR A 7 18.86 12.81 -7.86
N THR A 8 19.66 11.91 -8.43
CA THR A 8 19.25 11.05 -9.55
C THR A 8 18.07 10.15 -9.17
N LEU A 9 18.13 9.50 -8.02
CA LEU A 9 17.04 8.67 -7.50
C LEU A 9 15.74 9.45 -7.33
N HIS A 10 15.83 10.65 -6.74
CA HIS A 10 14.66 11.52 -6.58
C HIS A 10 14.04 11.94 -7.92
N LEU A 11 14.84 12.25 -8.93
CA LEU A 11 14.37 12.57 -10.28
C LEU A 11 13.64 11.39 -10.92
N ILE A 12 14.17 10.18 -10.79
CA ILE A 12 13.54 8.95 -11.29
C ILE A 12 12.20 8.71 -10.62
N LEU A 13 12.14 8.76 -9.28
CA LEU A 13 10.90 8.53 -8.51
C LEU A 13 9.83 9.58 -8.80
N SER A 14 10.20 10.86 -8.92
CA SER A 14 9.27 11.93 -9.28
C SER A 14 8.70 11.76 -10.69
N ALA A 15 9.53 11.44 -11.67
CA ALA A 15 9.08 11.17 -13.04
C ALA A 15 8.20 9.91 -13.12
N ALA A 16 8.53 8.87 -12.35
CA ALA A 16 7.75 7.64 -12.27
C ALA A 16 6.37 7.90 -11.65
N MET A 17 6.31 8.63 -10.54
CA MET A 17 5.06 9.02 -9.90
C MET A 17 4.13 9.72 -10.90
N GLN A 18 4.64 10.70 -11.63
CA GLN A 18 3.86 11.42 -12.64
C GLN A 18 3.36 10.48 -13.76
N GLU A 19 4.24 9.70 -14.37
CA GLU A 19 3.90 8.80 -15.48
C GLU A 19 2.84 7.76 -15.06
N PHE A 20 3.01 7.15 -13.87
CA PHE A 20 2.06 6.15 -13.37
C PHE A 20 0.71 6.76 -12.98
N LEU A 21 0.67 7.95 -12.39
CA LEU A 21 -0.59 8.64 -12.09
C LEU A 21 -1.36 9.04 -13.35
N GLU A 22 -0.66 9.44 -14.40
CA GLU A 22 -1.28 9.86 -15.66
C GLU A 22 -1.80 8.68 -16.50
N LYS A 23 -1.03 7.57 -16.57
CA LYS A 23 -1.27 6.48 -17.53
C LYS A 23 -1.63 5.14 -16.91
N GLY A 24 -1.46 4.99 -15.60
CA GLY A 24 -1.51 3.71 -14.92
C GLY A 24 -0.30 2.84 -15.20
N TYR A 25 -0.10 1.79 -14.40
CA TYR A 25 1.05 0.90 -14.53
C TYR A 25 1.18 0.25 -15.91
N LYS A 26 0.06 -0.32 -16.44
CA LYS A 26 0.10 -1.05 -17.72
C LYS A 26 0.58 -0.20 -18.89
N SER A 27 0.09 1.04 -18.98
CA SER A 27 0.36 1.94 -20.09
C SER A 27 1.57 2.84 -19.90
N ALA A 28 2.14 2.86 -18.70
CA ALA A 28 3.33 3.66 -18.38
C ALA A 28 4.57 3.13 -19.11
N SER A 29 5.42 4.06 -19.56
CA SER A 29 6.61 3.78 -20.35
C SER A 29 7.89 4.13 -19.58
N LEU A 30 8.77 3.15 -19.35
CA LEU A 30 10.10 3.40 -18.79
C LEU A 30 10.89 4.41 -19.61
N ARG A 31 10.75 4.39 -20.93
CA ARG A 31 11.41 5.35 -21.82
C ARG A 31 10.96 6.78 -21.53
N ASN A 32 9.67 6.99 -21.28
CA ASN A 32 9.15 8.30 -20.92
C ASN A 32 9.63 8.72 -19.53
N ILE A 33 9.64 7.81 -18.56
CA ILE A 33 10.14 8.08 -17.21
C ILE A 33 11.60 8.52 -17.25
N VAL A 34 12.47 7.77 -17.93
CA VAL A 34 13.90 8.08 -18.09
C VAL A 34 14.09 9.44 -18.75
N LYS A 35 13.32 9.71 -19.82
CA LYS A 35 13.36 10.99 -20.53
C LYS A 35 12.93 12.17 -19.65
N THR A 36 11.81 12.01 -18.92
CA THR A 36 11.28 13.05 -18.02
C THR A 36 12.22 13.31 -16.85
N ALA A 37 12.81 12.25 -16.29
CA ALA A 37 13.83 12.36 -15.23
C ALA A 37 15.12 13.03 -15.68
N GLY A 38 15.38 13.13 -16.99
CA GLY A 38 16.61 13.69 -17.53
C GLY A 38 17.85 12.83 -17.26
N VAL A 39 17.66 11.51 -17.07
CA VAL A 39 18.74 10.56 -16.80
C VAL A 39 18.98 9.65 -18.01
N THR A 40 20.13 8.96 -18.03
CA THR A 40 20.38 7.94 -19.05
C THR A 40 19.69 6.62 -18.69
N THR A 41 19.41 5.81 -19.69
CA THR A 41 18.89 4.44 -19.49
C THR A 41 19.82 3.59 -18.59
N GLY A 42 21.16 3.73 -18.78
CA GLY A 42 22.13 3.06 -17.92
C GLY A 42 22.08 3.53 -16.47
N ALA A 43 21.88 4.83 -16.22
CA ALA A 43 21.71 5.36 -14.87
C ALA A 43 20.44 4.81 -14.21
N PHE A 44 19.33 4.70 -14.96
CA PHE A 44 18.09 4.09 -14.46
C PHE A 44 18.33 2.62 -14.01
N TYR A 45 18.92 1.80 -14.86
CA TYR A 45 19.20 0.38 -14.55
C TYR A 45 20.27 0.19 -13.46
N GLY A 46 20.93 1.24 -13.00
CA GLY A 46 21.75 1.23 -11.80
C GLY A 46 20.93 1.26 -10.50
N TYR A 47 19.63 1.63 -10.57
CA TYR A 47 18.73 1.71 -9.40
C TYR A 47 17.62 0.67 -9.44
N TYR A 48 17.05 0.38 -10.60
CA TYR A 48 15.88 -0.50 -10.75
C TYR A 48 16.05 -1.42 -11.95
N ASP A 49 15.71 -2.69 -11.78
CA ASP A 49 15.83 -3.70 -12.84
C ASP A 49 14.63 -3.72 -13.79
N SER A 50 13.49 -3.21 -13.34
CA SER A 50 12.23 -3.27 -14.09
C SER A 50 11.27 -2.11 -13.76
N LYS A 51 10.22 -2.00 -14.57
CA LYS A 51 9.08 -1.10 -14.28
C LYS A 51 8.35 -1.53 -13.00
N GLU A 52 8.29 -2.83 -12.73
CA GLU A 52 7.65 -3.38 -11.54
C GLU A 52 8.42 -3.01 -10.28
N ASP A 53 9.75 -3.16 -10.27
CA ASP A 53 10.59 -2.75 -9.14
C ASP A 53 10.47 -1.27 -8.85
N LEU A 54 10.39 -0.45 -9.90
CA LEU A 54 10.18 0.99 -9.76
C LEU A 54 8.81 1.32 -9.17
N PHE A 55 7.76 0.63 -9.60
CA PHE A 55 6.42 0.80 -9.05
C PHE A 55 6.36 0.34 -7.59
N GLU A 56 6.95 -0.80 -7.27
CA GLU A 56 7.07 -1.30 -5.90
C GLU A 56 7.83 -0.34 -4.99
N ALA A 57 8.89 0.30 -5.47
CA ALA A 57 9.63 1.32 -4.72
C ALA A 57 8.75 2.53 -4.33
N LEU A 58 7.73 2.86 -5.13
CA LEU A 58 6.80 3.94 -4.82
C LEU A 58 5.70 3.54 -3.83
N VAL A 59 5.21 2.30 -3.89
CA VAL A 59 3.97 1.91 -3.21
C VAL A 59 4.11 0.79 -2.19
N GLY A 60 5.18 0.02 -2.24
CA GLY A 60 5.32 -1.22 -1.45
C GLY A 60 5.23 -1.01 0.06
N GLU A 61 5.91 0.01 0.59
CA GLU A 61 5.87 0.36 2.01
C GLU A 61 4.43 0.72 2.45
N HIS A 62 3.74 1.51 1.64
CA HIS A 62 2.39 2.00 1.94
C HIS A 62 1.35 0.88 1.88
N TYR A 63 1.49 -0.01 0.92
CA TYR A 63 0.67 -1.22 0.79
C TYR A 63 0.82 -2.12 2.02
N ASN A 64 2.06 -2.41 2.40
CA ASN A 64 2.36 -3.26 3.55
C ASN A 64 1.87 -2.63 4.85
N PHE A 65 2.06 -1.32 5.04
CA PHE A 65 1.59 -0.62 6.24
C PHE A 65 0.08 -0.83 6.47
N LEU A 66 -0.74 -0.65 5.43
CA LEU A 66 -2.18 -0.83 5.57
C LEU A 66 -2.56 -2.26 5.96
N LEU A 67 -2.00 -3.25 5.26
CA LEU A 67 -2.30 -4.66 5.55
C LEU A 67 -1.83 -5.07 6.94
N GLU A 68 -0.62 -4.68 7.33
CA GLU A 68 -0.06 -4.99 8.65
C GLU A 68 -0.89 -4.34 9.76
N ARG A 69 -1.28 -3.06 9.59
CA ARG A 69 -2.12 -2.37 10.58
C ARG A 69 -3.50 -3.02 10.71
N PHE A 70 -4.10 -3.41 9.57
CA PHE A 70 -5.38 -4.09 9.56
C PHE A 70 -5.31 -5.47 10.21
N CYS A 71 -4.33 -6.29 9.84
CA CYS A 71 -4.08 -7.60 10.48
C CYS A 71 -3.83 -7.48 11.98
N LYS A 72 -3.08 -6.44 12.40
CA LYS A 72 -2.80 -6.19 13.81
C LYS A 72 -4.09 -5.91 14.58
N ALA A 73 -5.00 -5.09 14.05
CA ALA A 73 -6.27 -4.81 14.69
C ALA A 73 -7.12 -6.08 14.88
N GLN A 74 -7.16 -6.96 13.89
CA GLN A 74 -7.86 -8.24 13.99
C GLN A 74 -7.29 -9.13 15.10
N LYS A 75 -5.96 -9.17 15.25
CA LYS A 75 -5.29 -9.94 16.31
C LYS A 75 -5.57 -9.34 17.69
N GLU A 76 -5.41 -8.04 17.83
CA GLU A 76 -5.67 -7.32 19.09
C GLU A 76 -7.12 -7.54 19.55
N PHE A 77 -8.07 -7.48 18.62
CA PHE A 77 -9.48 -7.76 18.93
C PHE A 77 -9.71 -9.22 19.36
N ALA A 78 -9.08 -10.18 18.70
CA ALA A 78 -9.22 -11.60 19.03
C ALA A 78 -8.60 -11.98 20.41
N GLU A 79 -7.66 -11.18 20.93
CA GLU A 79 -7.04 -11.35 22.24
C GLU A 79 -7.90 -10.79 23.40
N ILE A 80 -8.93 -10.01 23.10
CA ILE A 80 -9.89 -9.50 24.10
C ILE A 80 -10.71 -10.69 24.64
N PRO A 81 -10.97 -10.76 25.96
CA PRO A 81 -11.85 -11.79 26.51
C PRO A 81 -13.19 -11.83 25.77
N PRO A 82 -13.73 -13.02 25.45
CA PRO A 82 -14.96 -13.18 24.66
C PRO A 82 -16.12 -12.32 25.11
N GLU A 83 -16.35 -12.24 26.43
CA GLU A 83 -17.41 -11.46 27.06
C GLU A 83 -17.26 -9.94 26.92
N GLU A 84 -16.03 -9.45 26.65
CA GLU A 84 -15.73 -8.03 26.48
C GLU A 84 -15.66 -7.61 25.00
N GLN A 85 -15.57 -8.56 24.07
CA GLN A 85 -15.45 -8.27 22.64
C GLN A 85 -16.60 -7.41 22.09
N PRO A 86 -17.90 -7.66 22.42
CA PRO A 86 -18.98 -6.83 21.90
C PRO A 86 -18.86 -5.34 22.26
N ASP A 87 -18.42 -5.03 23.47
CA ASP A 87 -18.27 -3.66 23.95
C ASP A 87 -17.04 -2.94 23.35
N ASN A 88 -16.03 -3.72 22.93
CA ASN A 88 -14.78 -3.19 22.37
C ASN A 88 -14.74 -3.15 20.84
N LEU A 89 -15.69 -3.76 20.14
CA LEU A 89 -15.70 -3.84 18.68
C LEU A 89 -15.62 -2.46 18.00
N SER A 90 -16.46 -1.54 18.45
CA SER A 90 -16.55 -0.20 17.85
C SER A 90 -15.28 0.63 18.07
N SER A 91 -14.69 0.60 19.26
CA SER A 91 -13.48 1.34 19.58
C SER A 91 -12.26 0.80 18.81
N THR A 92 -12.07 -0.51 18.82
CA THR A 92 -10.94 -1.17 18.11
C THR A 92 -11.00 -0.93 16.60
N SER A 93 -12.19 -1.09 16.01
CA SER A 93 -12.39 -0.84 14.57
C SER A 93 -12.22 0.64 14.23
N GLY A 94 -12.73 1.53 15.06
CA GLY A 94 -12.65 2.98 14.87
C GLY A 94 -11.21 3.50 14.93
N GLU A 95 -10.43 3.06 15.89
CA GLU A 95 -9.00 3.42 16.01
C GLU A 95 -8.20 2.94 14.79
N CYS A 96 -8.38 1.69 14.40
CA CYS A 96 -7.73 1.14 13.21
C CYS A 96 -8.06 1.95 11.95
N MET A 97 -9.35 2.21 11.72
CA MET A 97 -9.81 2.99 10.56
C MET A 97 -9.24 4.39 10.57
N TYR A 98 -9.23 5.06 11.73
CA TYR A 98 -8.68 6.41 11.86
C TYR A 98 -7.19 6.45 11.50
N GLU A 99 -6.39 5.55 12.03
CA GLU A 99 -4.95 5.48 11.73
C GLU A 99 -4.69 5.20 10.25
N MET A 100 -5.43 4.27 9.66
CA MET A 100 -5.30 3.92 8.23
C MET A 100 -5.67 5.10 7.33
N LEU A 101 -6.76 5.81 7.64
CA LEU A 101 -7.19 6.98 6.87
C LEU A 101 -6.24 8.16 7.02
N LEU A 102 -5.71 8.40 8.21
CA LEU A 102 -4.71 9.44 8.43
C LEU A 102 -3.44 9.16 7.63
N TYR A 103 -2.93 7.95 7.69
CA TYR A 103 -1.77 7.54 6.91
C TYR A 103 -2.00 7.66 5.40
N ALA A 104 -3.17 7.20 4.92
CA ALA A 104 -3.52 7.32 3.50
C ALA A 104 -3.64 8.80 3.06
N TYR A 105 -4.14 9.68 3.94
CA TYR A 105 -4.20 11.11 3.66
C TYR A 105 -2.80 11.75 3.53
N GLU A 106 -1.86 11.34 4.36
CA GLU A 106 -0.46 11.79 4.29
C GLU A 106 0.27 11.28 3.04
N HIS A 107 -0.21 10.19 2.42
CA HIS A 107 0.38 9.52 1.26
C HIS A 107 -0.62 9.36 0.09
N LEU A 108 -1.35 10.44 -0.23
CA LEU A 108 -2.45 10.41 -1.20
C LEU A 108 -2.04 9.94 -2.60
N ASN A 109 -0.87 10.32 -3.08
CA ASN A 109 -0.41 9.93 -4.42
C ASN A 109 -0.10 8.43 -4.49
N GLU A 110 0.55 7.90 -3.47
CA GLU A 110 0.89 6.49 -3.36
C GLU A 110 -0.37 5.64 -3.28
N PHE A 111 -1.36 6.04 -2.47
CA PHE A 111 -2.65 5.34 -2.40
C PHE A 111 -3.48 5.48 -3.67
N LYS A 112 -3.38 6.60 -4.37
CA LYS A 112 -3.99 6.74 -5.70
C LYS A 112 -3.36 5.79 -6.71
N LEU A 113 -2.03 5.60 -6.66
CA LEU A 113 -1.36 4.58 -7.47
C LEU A 113 -1.87 3.18 -7.14
N ILE A 114 -1.94 2.81 -5.86
CA ILE A 114 -2.38 1.48 -5.41
C ILE A 114 -3.82 1.21 -5.86
N LEU A 115 -4.75 2.13 -5.58
CA LEU A 115 -6.17 1.91 -5.77
C LEU A 115 -6.66 2.10 -7.22
N CYS A 116 -6.01 2.99 -7.98
CA CYS A 116 -6.52 3.41 -9.30
C CYS A 116 -5.57 3.08 -10.46
N CYS A 117 -4.28 2.86 -10.20
CA CYS A 117 -3.25 2.82 -11.24
C CYS A 117 -2.42 1.52 -11.22
N SER A 118 -2.72 0.56 -10.36
CA SER A 118 -1.88 -0.63 -10.11
C SER A 118 -2.27 -1.87 -10.92
N GLU A 119 -3.22 -1.75 -11.85
CA GLU A 119 -3.69 -2.88 -12.67
C GLU A 119 -2.51 -3.58 -13.38
N GLY A 120 -2.40 -4.90 -13.22
CA GLY A 120 -1.31 -5.69 -13.75
C GLY A 120 -0.15 -5.89 -12.76
N THR A 121 -0.26 -5.37 -11.54
CA THR A 121 0.67 -5.62 -10.43
C THR A 121 -0.02 -6.36 -9.29
N ARG A 122 0.77 -6.90 -8.32
CA ARG A 122 0.23 -7.48 -7.08
C ARG A 122 -0.53 -6.45 -6.23
N PHE A 123 -0.20 -5.19 -6.35
CA PHE A 123 -0.79 -4.10 -5.56
C PHE A 123 -2.26 -3.80 -5.89
N SER A 124 -2.76 -4.29 -7.02
CA SER A 124 -4.19 -4.17 -7.38
C SER A 124 -5.12 -4.98 -6.47
N LYS A 125 -4.57 -5.84 -5.61
CA LYS A 125 -5.32 -6.75 -4.74
C LYS A 125 -5.54 -6.24 -3.32
N LEU A 126 -5.17 -5.00 -2.99
CA LEU A 126 -5.25 -4.46 -1.63
C LEU A 126 -6.65 -4.67 -1.01
N ILE A 127 -7.68 -4.30 -1.75
CA ILE A 127 -9.06 -4.40 -1.24
C ILE A 127 -9.47 -5.86 -1.09
N ASP A 128 -9.13 -6.73 -2.05
CA ASP A 128 -9.45 -8.16 -1.98
C ASP A 128 -8.78 -8.80 -0.75
N GLU A 129 -7.51 -8.51 -0.49
CA GLU A 129 -6.79 -9.01 0.68
C GLU A 129 -7.41 -8.49 1.99
N MET A 130 -7.80 -7.21 2.04
CA MET A 130 -8.50 -6.66 3.22
C MET A 130 -9.86 -7.34 3.45
N VAL A 131 -10.62 -7.60 2.38
CA VAL A 131 -11.90 -8.31 2.45
C VAL A 131 -11.72 -9.74 2.97
N GLU A 132 -10.68 -10.45 2.52
CA GLU A 132 -10.38 -11.80 3.00
C GLU A 132 -10.05 -11.79 4.51
N ILE A 133 -9.24 -10.84 4.97
CA ILE A 133 -8.87 -10.67 6.38
C ILE A 133 -10.13 -10.38 7.22
N GLU A 134 -10.97 -9.43 6.78
CA GLU A 134 -12.21 -9.05 7.48
C GLU A 134 -13.23 -10.19 7.52
N THR A 135 -13.41 -10.91 6.42
CA THR A 135 -14.32 -12.05 6.35
C THR A 135 -13.92 -13.12 7.36
N LYS A 136 -12.62 -13.42 7.44
CA LYS A 136 -12.11 -14.38 8.42
C LYS A 136 -12.33 -13.90 9.84
N GLY A 137 -11.96 -12.65 10.15
CA GLY A 137 -12.14 -12.05 11.48
C GLY A 137 -13.60 -12.04 11.92
N THR A 138 -14.51 -11.71 11.00
CA THR A 138 -15.96 -11.74 11.25
C THR A 138 -16.46 -13.15 11.57
N HIS A 139 -16.04 -14.18 10.82
CA HIS A 139 -16.40 -15.56 11.10
C HIS A 139 -15.89 -16.01 12.46
N ASP A 140 -14.64 -15.68 12.80
CA ASP A 140 -14.04 -16.02 14.09
C ASP A 140 -14.82 -15.37 15.25
N TYR A 141 -15.22 -14.09 15.09
CA TYR A 141 -16.02 -13.37 16.07
C TYR A 141 -17.44 -13.95 16.24
N LEU A 142 -18.14 -14.28 15.14
CA LEU A 142 -19.45 -14.91 15.21
C LEU A 142 -19.39 -16.24 15.96
N ALA A 143 -18.35 -17.05 15.74
CA ALA A 143 -18.13 -18.30 16.45
C ALA A 143 -17.87 -18.11 17.95
N VAL A 144 -17.36 -16.95 18.37
CA VAL A 144 -17.26 -16.58 19.79
C VAL A 144 -18.64 -16.26 20.36
N LEU A 145 -19.43 -15.42 19.66
CA LEU A 145 -20.78 -15.04 20.11
C LEU A 145 -21.73 -16.23 20.28
N GLU A 146 -21.62 -17.24 19.41
CA GLU A 146 -22.43 -18.46 19.52
C GLU A 146 -22.15 -19.31 20.78
N LYS A 147 -21.04 -19.05 21.48
CA LYS A 147 -20.61 -19.77 22.68
C LYS A 147 -20.89 -19.00 23.97
N LEU A 148 -21.27 -17.73 23.87
CA LEU A 148 -21.68 -16.88 25.00
C LEU A 148 -23.16 -17.08 25.35
#